data_841cbffe0cde34a6395f44cf4790b64c
#
_entry.id   841cbffe0cde34a6395f44cf4790b64c
#
_cell.length_a   1.000
_cell.length_b   1.000
_cell.length_c   1.000
_cell.angle_alpha   90.00
_cell.angle_beta   90.00
_cell.angle_gamma   90.00
#
_symmetry.space_group_name_H-M   'P 1'
#
loop_
_entity.id
_entity.type
_entity.pdbx_description
1 polymer ?
#
loop_
_entity_poly.entity_id
_entity_poly.type
_entity_poly.pdbx_seq_one_letter_code
_entity_poly.pdbx_strand_id
1 'polypeptide(L)'
;MAKRIGVDKWIFFTTLLLVVVGLAMVFSASAVVAQDRYHSEFADIGRQAGWALGGVLFMVFLMSVDYNRYNSPRFIYSALAVSTLLLVVVFLVRDSHNTHRWIRFGGHFTFQPSEISKLVLILFLAWFLSRRLDTMRDWKNTLLRAAIVPIVFMLLIVREPDLGTALVLAGVTAMMLMLAGMEWKYLVGSVAVALPPLAALLFWVPWRRARMLAFIHPDQDPMGAGFHINQSLIAVGTGGLTGRGYMEGMQKLFYLPEASTDFIFANVAEELGFVGAMCIVVLFVVLGYRGLRTAYRAQDPFGRLVAFGITTAILLQAFFNISVVLSLLPTKGIPLPFISSGGTSLFFTLASIGILLNISKQVD
;
A
#
# COMPACT_ATOMS: atom_id res chain seq x y z
N MET A 1 -26.38 -16.35 20.12
CA MET A 1 -26.64 -15.86 18.74
C MET A 1 -26.08 -14.45 18.65
N ALA A 2 -24.96 -14.23 17.97
CA ALA A 2 -24.42 -12.91 17.77
C ALA A 2 -25.43 -12.06 16.98
N LYS A 3 -25.83 -10.93 17.52
CA LYS A 3 -26.71 -9.96 16.87
C LYS A 3 -25.98 -9.50 15.61
N ARG A 4 -26.48 -9.78 14.42
CA ARG A 4 -25.91 -9.26 13.17
C ARG A 4 -26.07 -7.76 13.16
N ILE A 5 -25.07 -7.05 13.65
CA ILE A 5 -25.01 -5.60 13.59
C ILE A 5 -24.64 -5.21 12.16
N GLY A 6 -25.16 -4.07 11.68
CA GLY A 6 -24.89 -3.62 10.33
C GLY A 6 -23.38 -3.34 10.12
N VAL A 7 -22.95 -3.43 8.87
CA VAL A 7 -21.61 -3.06 8.42
C VAL A 7 -21.24 -1.65 8.91
N ASP A 8 -19.98 -1.42 9.24
CA ASP A 8 -19.50 -0.08 9.54
C ASP A 8 -19.62 0.83 8.31
N LYS A 9 -20.65 1.69 8.33
CA LYS A 9 -20.97 2.60 7.23
C LYS A 9 -19.84 3.59 6.97
N TRP A 10 -19.12 4.01 8.00
CA TRP A 10 -18.02 4.96 7.85
C TRP A 10 -16.85 4.35 7.06
N ILE A 11 -16.42 3.13 7.35
CA ILE A 11 -15.39 2.44 6.57
C ILE A 11 -15.85 2.33 5.12
N PHE A 12 -17.10 1.90 4.89
CA PHE A 12 -17.63 1.70 3.55
C PHE A 12 -17.67 3.01 2.74
N PHE A 13 -18.31 4.05 3.27
CA PHE A 13 -18.46 5.32 2.54
C PHE A 13 -17.14 6.08 2.38
N THR A 14 -16.24 6.05 3.40
CA THR A 14 -14.93 6.68 3.29
C THR A 14 -14.10 5.99 2.21
N THR A 15 -14.14 4.66 2.12
CA THR A 15 -13.46 3.91 1.06
C THR A 15 -14.00 4.27 -0.32
N LEU A 16 -15.32 4.30 -0.52
CA LEU A 16 -15.92 4.68 -1.79
C LEU A 16 -15.57 6.12 -2.18
N LEU A 17 -15.60 7.04 -1.23
CA LEU A 17 -15.24 8.44 -1.47
C LEU A 17 -13.77 8.57 -1.91
N LEU A 18 -12.83 7.86 -1.24
CA LEU A 18 -11.44 7.82 -1.65
C LEU A 18 -11.27 7.25 -3.06
N VAL A 19 -12.01 6.20 -3.44
CA VAL A 19 -11.99 5.63 -4.80
C VAL A 19 -12.52 6.63 -5.82
N VAL A 20 -13.61 7.33 -5.55
CA VAL A 20 -14.19 8.34 -6.46
C VAL A 20 -13.22 9.51 -6.65
N VAL A 21 -12.65 10.03 -5.56
CA VAL A 21 -11.62 11.07 -5.62
C VAL A 21 -10.39 10.56 -6.39
N GLY A 22 -9.98 9.32 -6.15
CA GLY A 22 -8.88 8.68 -6.87
C GLY A 22 -9.13 8.61 -8.37
N LEU A 23 -10.31 8.17 -8.81
CA LEU A 23 -10.68 8.14 -10.22
C LEU A 23 -10.65 9.53 -10.86
N ALA A 24 -11.20 10.55 -10.19
CA ALA A 24 -11.15 11.93 -10.67
C ALA A 24 -9.69 12.41 -10.80
N MET A 25 -8.85 12.17 -9.80
CA MET A 25 -7.44 12.61 -9.83
C MET A 25 -6.59 11.84 -10.82
N VAL A 26 -6.84 10.52 -11.01
CA VAL A 26 -6.19 9.74 -12.07
C VAL A 26 -6.55 10.28 -13.44
N PHE A 27 -7.82 10.61 -13.68
CA PHE A 27 -8.23 11.23 -14.95
C PHE A 27 -7.49 12.55 -15.18
N SER A 28 -7.50 13.43 -14.20
CA SER A 28 -6.78 14.71 -14.31
C SER A 28 -5.28 14.51 -14.60
N ALA A 29 -4.63 13.60 -13.89
CA ALA A 29 -3.18 13.36 -13.98
C ALA A 29 -2.76 12.63 -15.26
N SER A 30 -3.64 11.83 -15.88
CA SER A 30 -3.26 10.97 -16.99
C SER A 30 -3.85 11.39 -18.36
N ALA A 31 -4.88 12.25 -18.40
CA ALA A 31 -5.61 12.57 -19.63
C ALA A 31 -4.68 13.04 -20.78
N VAL A 32 -3.77 13.98 -20.49
CA VAL A 32 -2.86 14.53 -21.51
C VAL A 32 -1.85 13.47 -21.98
N VAL A 33 -1.27 12.70 -21.08
CA VAL A 33 -0.32 11.63 -21.41
C VAL A 33 -1.02 10.49 -22.16
N ALA A 34 -2.26 10.17 -21.79
CA ALA A 34 -3.06 9.15 -22.47
C ALA A 34 -3.45 9.58 -23.88
N GLN A 35 -3.79 10.87 -24.08
CA GLN A 35 -4.06 11.43 -25.41
C GLN A 35 -2.83 11.34 -26.33
N ASP A 36 -1.65 11.67 -25.81
CA ASP A 36 -0.40 11.59 -26.58
C ASP A 36 -0.04 10.14 -26.93
N ARG A 37 -0.19 9.22 -25.99
CA ARG A 37 0.26 7.82 -26.11
C ARG A 37 -0.75 6.90 -26.81
N TYR A 38 -2.03 7.09 -26.56
CA TYR A 38 -3.12 6.20 -27.03
C TYR A 38 -4.13 6.87 -27.94
N HIS A 39 -3.96 8.17 -28.24
CA HIS A 39 -4.94 8.99 -28.98
C HIS A 39 -6.34 9.00 -28.33
N SER A 40 -6.41 8.80 -27.02
CA SER A 40 -7.63 8.82 -26.23
C SER A 40 -7.34 9.23 -24.79
N GLU A 41 -7.92 10.33 -24.35
CA GLU A 41 -7.80 10.83 -22.96
C GLU A 41 -8.43 9.88 -21.92
N PHE A 42 -9.34 9.00 -22.36
CA PHE A 42 -10.06 8.06 -21.50
C PHE A 42 -9.39 6.69 -21.36
N ALA A 43 -8.24 6.43 -22.02
CA ALA A 43 -7.63 5.12 -22.01
C ALA A 43 -7.19 4.65 -20.62
N ASP A 44 -6.54 5.50 -19.85
CA ASP A 44 -6.03 5.17 -18.52
C ASP A 44 -7.15 5.13 -17.47
N ILE A 45 -8.07 6.13 -17.51
CA ILE A 45 -9.21 6.13 -16.60
C ILE A 45 -10.16 4.97 -16.84
N GLY A 46 -10.38 4.56 -18.09
CA GLY A 46 -11.22 3.40 -18.41
C GLY A 46 -10.67 2.11 -17.79
N ARG A 47 -9.35 1.89 -17.88
CA ARG A 47 -8.68 0.77 -17.20
C ARG A 47 -8.82 0.83 -15.68
N GLN A 48 -8.56 2.00 -15.10
CA GLN A 48 -8.66 2.20 -13.64
C GLN A 48 -10.10 2.03 -13.15
N ALA A 49 -11.09 2.53 -13.89
CA ALA A 49 -12.51 2.37 -13.56
C ALA A 49 -12.95 0.90 -13.63
N GLY A 50 -12.45 0.14 -14.60
CA GLY A 50 -12.67 -1.30 -14.68
C GLY A 50 -12.14 -2.06 -13.45
N TRP A 51 -10.92 -1.73 -13.01
CA TRP A 51 -10.35 -2.29 -11.79
C TRP A 51 -11.09 -1.84 -10.53
N ALA A 52 -11.52 -0.58 -10.47
CA ALA A 52 -12.32 -0.04 -9.36
C ALA A 52 -13.66 -0.77 -9.24
N LEU A 53 -14.38 -0.93 -10.36
CA LEU A 53 -15.65 -1.65 -10.38
C LEU A 53 -15.48 -3.11 -9.94
N GLY A 54 -14.51 -3.83 -10.55
CA GLY A 54 -14.20 -5.21 -10.15
C GLY A 54 -13.80 -5.32 -8.69
N GLY A 55 -12.99 -4.39 -8.19
CA GLY A 55 -12.56 -4.32 -6.80
C GLY A 55 -13.72 -4.05 -5.83
N VAL A 56 -14.62 -3.12 -6.17
CA VAL A 56 -15.82 -2.82 -5.34
C VAL A 56 -16.77 -4.01 -5.32
N LEU A 57 -17.03 -4.66 -6.45
CA LEU A 57 -17.84 -5.88 -6.49
C LEU A 57 -17.23 -7.00 -5.65
N PHE A 58 -15.91 -7.16 -5.74
CA PHE A 58 -15.20 -8.16 -4.94
C PHE A 58 -15.17 -7.79 -3.45
N MET A 59 -15.02 -6.52 -3.11
CA MET A 59 -15.17 -5.99 -1.73
C MET A 59 -16.54 -6.37 -1.15
N VAL A 60 -17.63 -6.12 -1.89
CA VAL A 60 -19.00 -6.45 -1.46
C VAL A 60 -19.18 -7.97 -1.32
N PHE A 61 -18.60 -8.76 -2.22
CA PHE A 61 -18.59 -10.22 -2.11
C PHE A 61 -17.87 -10.67 -0.83
N LEU A 62 -16.64 -10.21 -0.58
CA LEU A 62 -15.87 -10.57 0.61
C LEU A 62 -16.52 -10.09 1.91
N MET A 63 -17.21 -8.96 1.88
CA MET A 63 -18.03 -8.48 2.99
C MET A 63 -19.12 -9.50 3.40
N SER A 64 -19.53 -10.37 2.49
CA SER A 64 -20.55 -11.41 2.74
C SER A 64 -19.94 -12.76 3.14
N VAL A 65 -18.65 -12.97 2.94
CA VAL A 65 -17.93 -14.20 3.30
C VAL A 65 -17.44 -14.11 4.74
N ASP A 66 -17.78 -15.09 5.57
CA ASP A 66 -17.30 -15.12 6.97
C ASP A 66 -15.78 -15.22 7.03
N TYR A 67 -15.14 -14.24 7.69
CA TYR A 67 -13.68 -14.18 7.82
C TYR A 67 -13.08 -15.38 8.56
N ASN A 68 -13.87 -16.10 9.37
CA ASN A 68 -13.42 -17.31 10.05
C ASN A 68 -13.02 -18.44 9.08
N ARG A 69 -13.50 -18.40 7.82
CA ARG A 69 -13.06 -19.34 6.77
C ARG A 69 -11.57 -19.17 6.46
N TYR A 70 -11.02 -17.96 6.59
CA TYR A 70 -9.61 -17.69 6.39
C TYR A 70 -8.73 -18.19 7.54
N ASN A 71 -9.32 -18.49 8.72
CA ASN A 71 -8.62 -19.00 9.90
C ASN A 71 -8.32 -20.51 9.84
N SER A 72 -8.35 -21.13 8.68
CA SER A 72 -8.06 -22.56 8.50
C SER A 72 -6.62 -22.79 8.03
N PRO A 73 -5.89 -23.81 8.56
CA PRO A 73 -4.53 -24.12 8.12
C PRO A 73 -4.45 -24.40 6.61
N ARG A 74 -5.45 -25.09 6.07
CA ARG A 74 -5.50 -25.43 4.63
C ARG A 74 -5.53 -24.16 3.78
N PHE A 75 -6.39 -23.20 4.13
CA PHE A 75 -6.47 -21.91 3.43
C PHE A 75 -5.15 -21.15 3.52
N ILE A 76 -4.59 -21.02 4.72
CA ILE A 76 -3.35 -20.24 4.94
C ILE A 76 -2.18 -20.83 4.16
N TYR A 77 -1.94 -22.15 4.25
CA TYR A 77 -0.84 -22.77 3.53
C TYR A 77 -1.04 -22.74 2.00
N SER A 78 -2.26 -22.89 1.49
CA SER A 78 -2.53 -22.75 0.06
C SER A 78 -2.31 -21.30 -0.42
N ALA A 79 -2.78 -20.31 0.35
CA ALA A 79 -2.57 -18.91 0.03
C ALA A 79 -1.08 -18.52 0.04
N LEU A 80 -0.32 -19.00 1.04
CA LEU A 80 1.14 -18.84 1.09
C LEU A 80 1.83 -19.48 -0.10
N ALA A 81 1.48 -20.72 -0.45
CA ALA A 81 2.07 -21.43 -1.59
C ALA A 81 1.81 -20.68 -2.91
N VAL A 82 0.57 -20.26 -3.15
CA VAL A 82 0.20 -19.49 -4.34
C VAL A 82 0.92 -18.14 -4.36
N SER A 83 0.95 -17.41 -3.25
CA SER A 83 1.63 -16.11 -3.17
C SER A 83 3.14 -16.23 -3.39
N THR A 84 3.79 -17.23 -2.77
CA THR A 84 5.22 -17.50 -2.97
C THR A 84 5.50 -17.90 -4.42
N LEU A 85 4.66 -18.76 -5.01
CA LEU A 85 4.79 -19.15 -6.41
C LEU A 85 4.70 -17.94 -7.33
N LEU A 86 3.74 -17.04 -7.13
CA LEU A 86 3.57 -15.84 -7.93
C LEU A 86 4.78 -14.89 -7.80
N LEU A 87 5.33 -14.71 -6.58
CA LEU A 87 6.55 -13.94 -6.35
C LEU A 87 7.78 -14.56 -7.03
N VAL A 88 7.83 -15.88 -7.17
CA VAL A 88 8.92 -16.56 -7.90
C VAL A 88 8.70 -16.50 -9.41
N VAL A 89 7.47 -16.70 -9.88
CA VAL A 89 7.14 -16.68 -11.32
C VAL A 89 7.46 -15.34 -11.95
N VAL A 90 7.31 -14.22 -11.22
CA VAL A 90 7.61 -12.90 -11.76
C VAL A 90 9.07 -12.75 -12.22
N PHE A 91 10.02 -13.49 -11.63
CA PHE A 91 11.42 -13.51 -12.08
C PHE A 91 11.63 -14.22 -13.42
N LEU A 92 10.71 -15.08 -13.83
CA LEU A 92 10.75 -15.77 -15.13
C LEU A 92 10.17 -14.90 -16.26
N VAL A 93 9.39 -13.87 -15.90
CA VAL A 93 8.79 -12.94 -16.85
C VAL A 93 9.71 -11.73 -17.01
N ARG A 94 10.25 -11.52 -18.20
CA ARG A 94 11.06 -10.34 -18.53
C ARG A 94 10.13 -9.15 -18.79
N ASP A 95 10.32 -8.07 -18.06
CA ASP A 95 9.69 -6.79 -18.36
C ASP A 95 10.59 -5.90 -19.22
N SER A 96 9.98 -5.03 -20.05
CA SER A 96 10.67 -4.11 -20.96
C SER A 96 11.68 -3.17 -20.28
N HIS A 97 11.55 -2.95 -18.98
CA HIS A 97 12.39 -2.05 -18.18
C HIS A 97 13.37 -2.80 -17.25
N ASN A 98 13.59 -4.10 -17.48
CA ASN A 98 14.43 -4.96 -16.65
C ASN A 98 14.03 -5.01 -15.15
N THR A 99 12.76 -4.68 -14.87
CA THR A 99 12.14 -4.76 -13.53
C THR A 99 11.24 -5.99 -13.50
N HIS A 100 11.50 -6.93 -12.60
CA HIS A 100 10.71 -8.15 -12.45
C HIS A 100 9.58 -7.94 -11.43
N ARG A 101 8.66 -7.00 -11.69
CA ARG A 101 7.58 -6.65 -10.74
C ARG A 101 6.18 -7.00 -11.23
N TRP A 102 5.99 -7.06 -12.54
CA TRP A 102 4.68 -7.12 -13.17
C TRP A 102 4.56 -8.35 -14.07
N ILE A 103 3.49 -9.11 -13.89
CA ILE A 103 3.09 -10.16 -14.83
C ILE A 103 2.09 -9.52 -15.79
N ARG A 104 2.42 -9.50 -17.08
CA ARG A 104 1.57 -8.92 -18.14
C ARG A 104 0.81 -10.02 -18.86
N PHE A 105 -0.50 -9.91 -18.90
CA PHE A 105 -1.38 -10.80 -19.64
C PHE A 105 -2.01 -10.03 -20.79
N GLY A 106 -1.64 -10.34 -22.05
CA GLY A 106 -2.30 -9.82 -23.23
C GLY A 106 -2.31 -8.30 -23.41
N GLY A 107 -1.24 -7.59 -23.07
CA GLY A 107 -1.03 -6.17 -23.39
C GLY A 107 -1.75 -5.14 -22.50
N HIS A 108 -2.90 -5.46 -21.93
CA HIS A 108 -3.69 -4.50 -21.14
C HIS A 108 -3.85 -4.85 -19.68
N PHE A 109 -3.64 -6.10 -19.31
CA PHE A 109 -3.80 -6.58 -17.95
C PHE A 109 -2.43 -6.75 -17.30
N THR A 110 -2.17 -5.98 -16.25
CA THR A 110 -0.94 -6.08 -15.46
C THR A 110 -1.28 -6.54 -14.04
N PHE A 111 -0.55 -7.53 -13.55
CA PHE A 111 -0.71 -8.08 -12.22
C PHE A 111 0.59 -7.99 -11.43
N GLN A 112 0.53 -7.42 -10.22
CA GLN A 112 1.67 -7.31 -9.32
C GLN A 112 1.55 -8.31 -8.18
N PRO A 113 2.39 -9.36 -8.13
CA PRO A 113 2.32 -10.40 -7.09
C PRO A 113 2.51 -9.89 -5.66
N SER A 114 3.32 -8.85 -5.47
CA SER A 114 3.56 -8.28 -4.13
C SER A 114 2.29 -7.67 -3.51
N GLU A 115 1.27 -7.29 -4.30
CA GLU A 115 0.01 -6.76 -3.78
C GLU A 115 -0.82 -7.82 -3.05
N ILE A 116 -1.00 -9.01 -3.65
CA ILE A 116 -1.67 -10.12 -2.96
C ILE A 116 -0.85 -10.60 -1.77
N SER A 117 0.48 -10.55 -1.86
CA SER A 117 1.38 -11.01 -0.80
C SER A 117 1.21 -10.22 0.50
N LYS A 118 0.86 -8.93 0.43
CA LYS A 118 0.54 -8.11 1.61
C LYS A 118 -0.65 -8.68 2.38
N LEU A 119 -1.74 -8.98 1.68
CA LEU A 119 -2.95 -9.53 2.32
C LEU A 119 -2.70 -10.93 2.87
N VAL A 120 -2.03 -11.80 2.10
CA VAL A 120 -1.69 -13.16 2.52
C VAL A 120 -0.79 -13.16 3.76
N LEU A 121 0.18 -12.23 3.82
CA LEU A 121 1.04 -12.07 4.99
C LEU A 121 0.26 -11.66 6.24
N ILE A 122 -0.66 -10.70 6.11
CA ILE A 122 -1.52 -10.28 7.24
C ILE A 122 -2.35 -11.46 7.75
N LEU A 123 -2.97 -12.22 6.86
CA LEU A 123 -3.79 -13.39 7.22
C LEU A 123 -2.93 -14.48 7.88
N PHE A 124 -1.73 -14.74 7.34
CA PHE A 124 -0.79 -15.69 7.95
C PHE A 124 -0.36 -15.26 9.36
N LEU A 125 0.08 -14.01 9.52
CA LEU A 125 0.49 -13.49 10.83
C LEU A 125 -0.66 -13.55 11.83
N ALA A 126 -1.86 -13.14 11.43
CA ALA A 126 -3.04 -13.22 12.29
C ALA A 126 -3.35 -14.65 12.70
N TRP A 127 -3.31 -15.60 11.75
CA TRP A 127 -3.53 -17.03 12.01
C TRP A 127 -2.46 -17.62 12.94
N PHE A 128 -1.18 -17.27 12.70
CA PHE A 128 -0.07 -17.81 13.48
C PHE A 128 -0.04 -17.24 14.90
N LEU A 129 -0.21 -15.92 15.03
CA LEU A 129 -0.11 -15.20 16.31
C LEU A 129 -1.33 -15.44 17.20
N SER A 130 -2.55 -15.49 16.63
CA SER A 130 -3.78 -15.72 17.41
C SER A 130 -3.75 -17.01 18.23
N ARG A 131 -2.95 -17.99 17.82
CA ARG A 131 -2.78 -19.28 18.51
C ARG A 131 -1.61 -19.33 19.49
N ARG A 132 -0.85 -18.24 19.60
CA ARG A 132 0.41 -18.20 20.37
C ARG A 132 0.56 -16.95 21.21
N LEU A 133 -0.53 -16.27 21.56
CA LEU A 133 -0.48 -15.04 22.35
C LEU A 133 0.21 -15.24 23.71
N ASP A 134 0.00 -16.38 24.35
CA ASP A 134 0.59 -16.71 25.66
C ASP A 134 2.09 -17.00 25.57
N THR A 135 2.60 -17.32 24.39
CA THR A 135 4.01 -17.70 24.16
C THR A 135 4.82 -16.61 23.46
N MET A 136 4.33 -15.37 23.37
CA MET A 136 4.99 -14.26 22.66
C MET A 136 6.34 -13.85 23.28
N ARG A 137 6.62 -14.26 24.51
CA ARG A 137 7.95 -14.06 25.15
C ARG A 137 9.01 -15.07 24.69
N ASP A 138 8.59 -16.20 24.10
CA ASP A 138 9.52 -17.20 23.56
C ASP A 138 9.98 -16.78 22.16
N TRP A 139 11.16 -16.15 22.10
CA TRP A 139 11.71 -15.64 20.86
C TRP A 139 12.07 -16.77 19.85
N LYS A 140 12.51 -17.96 20.32
CA LYS A 140 12.92 -19.05 19.43
C LYS A 140 11.73 -19.77 18.80
N ASN A 141 10.73 -20.11 19.62
CA ASN A 141 9.62 -20.94 19.15
C ASN A 141 8.46 -20.13 18.58
N THR A 142 8.33 -18.86 18.96
CA THR A 142 7.23 -18.02 18.50
C THR A 142 7.71 -16.91 17.55
N LEU A 143 8.57 -15.99 18.01
CA LEU A 143 8.93 -14.81 17.22
C LEU A 143 9.75 -15.17 15.98
N LEU A 144 10.77 -16.04 16.11
CA LEU A 144 11.58 -16.44 14.97
C LEU A 144 10.74 -17.19 13.90
N ARG A 145 9.83 -18.07 14.33
CA ARG A 145 8.94 -18.78 13.40
C ARG A 145 7.93 -17.84 12.75
N ALA A 146 7.40 -16.85 13.49
CA ALA A 146 6.54 -15.82 12.93
C ALA A 146 7.25 -14.97 11.88
N ALA A 147 8.58 -14.74 12.04
CA ALA A 147 9.38 -13.90 11.17
C ALA A 147 9.81 -14.59 9.86
N ILE A 148 9.80 -15.92 9.78
CA ILE A 148 10.30 -16.65 8.59
C ILE A 148 9.56 -16.22 7.31
N VAL A 149 8.22 -16.27 7.32
CA VAL A 149 7.42 -15.94 6.13
C VAL A 149 7.56 -14.47 5.74
N PRO A 150 7.44 -13.48 6.66
CA PRO A 150 7.72 -12.08 6.35
C PRO A 150 9.10 -11.87 5.74
N ILE A 151 10.15 -12.47 6.32
CA ILE A 151 11.53 -12.35 5.81
C ILE A 151 11.65 -12.91 4.39
N VAL A 152 11.09 -14.08 4.13
CA VAL A 152 11.10 -14.68 2.78
C VAL A 152 10.39 -13.77 1.78
N PHE A 153 9.21 -13.27 2.10
CA PHE A 153 8.47 -12.35 1.23
C PHE A 153 9.26 -11.06 0.99
N MET A 154 9.80 -10.44 2.05
CA MET A 154 10.61 -9.23 1.93
C MET A 154 11.85 -9.44 1.06
N LEU A 155 12.56 -10.56 1.21
CA LEU A 155 13.74 -10.88 0.41
C LEU A 155 13.38 -11.06 -1.08
N LEU A 156 12.29 -11.77 -1.39
CA LEU A 156 11.81 -11.90 -2.77
C LEU A 156 11.45 -10.53 -3.36
N ILE A 157 10.68 -9.71 -2.64
CA ILE A 157 10.22 -8.39 -3.09
C ILE A 157 11.39 -7.39 -3.23
N VAL A 158 12.38 -7.43 -2.34
CA VAL A 158 13.61 -6.62 -2.47
C VAL A 158 14.40 -7.00 -3.71
N ARG A 159 14.39 -8.29 -4.09
CA ARG A 159 14.99 -8.77 -5.33
C ARG A 159 14.22 -8.34 -6.58
N GLU A 160 12.93 -8.03 -6.49
CA GLU A 160 12.10 -7.37 -7.51
C GLU A 160 12.37 -5.87 -7.67
N PRO A 161 13.44 -5.32 -7.19
CA PRO A 161 13.80 -3.95 -6.73
C PRO A 161 12.65 -3.13 -6.11
N ASP A 162 11.69 -3.76 -5.42
CA ASP A 162 10.59 -3.09 -4.73
C ASP A 162 10.83 -2.95 -3.21
N LEU A 163 11.72 -2.03 -2.86
CA LEU A 163 12.03 -1.74 -1.46
C LEU A 163 10.86 -1.08 -0.71
N GLY A 164 9.99 -0.36 -1.44
CA GLY A 164 8.83 0.32 -0.85
C GLY A 164 7.85 -0.67 -0.23
N THR A 165 7.40 -1.64 -1.01
CA THR A 165 6.50 -2.70 -0.54
C THR A 165 7.15 -3.54 0.56
N ALA A 166 8.47 -3.84 0.45
CA ALA A 166 9.18 -4.56 1.51
C ALA A 166 9.17 -3.81 2.85
N LEU A 167 9.33 -2.47 2.85
CA LEU A 167 9.23 -1.64 4.06
C LEU A 167 7.81 -1.62 4.64
N VAL A 168 6.78 -1.55 3.80
CA VAL A 168 5.39 -1.67 4.27
C VAL A 168 5.16 -3.01 4.96
N LEU A 169 5.63 -4.12 4.36
CA LEU A 169 5.53 -5.46 4.96
C LEU A 169 6.29 -5.56 6.29
N ALA A 170 7.49 -4.98 6.36
CA ALA A 170 8.28 -4.93 7.60
C ALA A 170 7.52 -4.17 8.70
N GLY A 171 6.98 -2.99 8.37
CA GLY A 171 6.20 -2.18 9.31
C GLY A 171 4.93 -2.89 9.79
N VAL A 172 4.16 -3.50 8.88
CA VAL A 172 2.96 -4.29 9.23
C VAL A 172 3.33 -5.45 10.13
N THR A 173 4.40 -6.19 9.79
CA THR A 173 4.87 -7.32 10.60
C THR A 173 5.25 -6.86 12.01
N ALA A 174 6.05 -5.80 12.13
CA ALA A 174 6.46 -5.24 13.41
C ALA A 174 5.26 -4.81 14.27
N MET A 175 4.32 -4.08 13.67
CA MET A 175 3.12 -3.60 14.37
C MET A 175 2.20 -4.74 14.80
N MET A 176 2.02 -5.77 13.98
CA MET A 176 1.23 -6.96 14.35
C MET A 176 1.89 -7.77 15.46
N LEU A 177 3.21 -7.95 15.44
CA LEU A 177 3.96 -8.62 16.52
C LEU A 177 3.87 -7.83 17.82
N MET A 178 3.96 -6.50 17.78
CA MET A 178 3.80 -5.63 18.94
C MET A 178 2.39 -5.74 19.54
N LEU A 179 1.34 -5.71 18.69
CA LEU A 179 -0.04 -5.89 19.15
C LEU A 179 -0.24 -7.27 19.79
N ALA A 180 0.44 -8.30 19.29
CA ALA A 180 0.38 -9.65 19.85
C ALA A 180 1.15 -9.80 21.18
N GLY A 181 1.89 -8.77 21.64
CA GLY A 181 2.58 -8.77 22.93
C GLY A 181 4.09 -9.01 22.85
N MET A 182 4.72 -8.76 21.69
CA MET A 182 6.19 -8.82 21.57
C MET A 182 6.84 -7.73 22.42
N GLU A 183 7.87 -8.07 23.19
CA GLU A 183 8.63 -7.10 23.98
C GLU A 183 9.48 -6.16 23.10
N TRP A 184 9.58 -4.88 23.49
CA TRP A 184 10.33 -3.85 22.75
C TRP A 184 11.78 -4.22 22.46
N LYS A 185 12.43 -4.98 23.37
CA LYS A 185 13.82 -5.43 23.16
C LYS A 185 14.00 -6.24 21.86
N TYR A 186 13.01 -7.05 21.49
CA TYR A 186 13.07 -7.84 20.23
C TYR A 186 12.83 -6.98 19.01
N LEU A 187 11.97 -5.95 19.11
CA LEU A 187 11.81 -4.98 18.03
C LEU A 187 13.10 -4.19 17.79
N VAL A 188 13.66 -3.62 18.85
CA VAL A 188 14.94 -2.89 18.77
C VAL A 188 16.07 -3.78 18.25
N GLY A 189 16.15 -5.01 18.77
CA GLY A 189 17.13 -6.00 18.28
C GLY A 189 16.94 -6.34 16.80
N SER A 190 15.71 -6.55 16.33
CA SER A 190 15.42 -6.84 14.92
C SER A 190 15.77 -5.66 14.01
N VAL A 191 15.47 -4.43 14.42
CA VAL A 191 15.86 -3.21 13.71
C VAL A 191 17.39 -3.08 13.67
N ALA A 192 18.08 -3.28 14.79
CA ALA A 192 19.56 -3.21 14.84
C ALA A 192 20.21 -4.23 13.92
N VAL A 193 19.67 -5.45 13.83
CA VAL A 193 20.14 -6.50 12.91
C VAL A 193 19.81 -6.17 11.44
N ALA A 194 18.67 -5.54 11.17
CA ALA A 194 18.25 -5.20 9.81
C ALA A 194 18.95 -3.94 9.25
N LEU A 195 19.41 -3.02 10.11
CA LEU A 195 20.04 -1.75 9.69
C LEU A 195 21.32 -1.94 8.84
N PRO A 196 22.31 -2.81 9.21
CA PRO A 196 23.51 -2.96 8.41
C PRO A 196 23.23 -3.47 6.98
N PRO A 197 22.47 -4.57 6.77
CA PRO A 197 22.17 -5.03 5.41
C PRO A 197 21.29 -4.02 4.64
N LEU A 198 20.40 -3.28 5.31
CA LEU A 198 19.62 -2.22 4.66
C LEU A 198 20.52 -1.07 4.23
N ALA A 199 21.45 -0.63 5.06
CA ALA A 199 22.45 0.40 4.72
C ALA A 199 23.31 -0.07 3.54
N ALA A 200 23.83 -1.30 3.58
CA ALA A 200 24.56 -1.88 2.47
C ALA A 200 23.74 -1.87 1.16
N LEU A 201 22.48 -2.28 1.23
CA LEU A 201 21.55 -2.30 0.08
C LEU A 201 21.31 -0.90 -0.50
N LEU A 202 21.30 0.15 0.34
CA LEU A 202 21.07 1.53 -0.08
C LEU A 202 22.34 2.17 -0.67
N PHE A 203 23.51 1.91 -0.10
CA PHE A 203 24.75 2.59 -0.47
C PHE A 203 25.60 1.85 -1.50
N TRP A 204 25.52 0.51 -1.60
CA TRP A 204 26.28 -0.24 -2.60
C TRP A 204 25.64 -0.24 -4.00
N VAL A 205 24.34 -0.01 -4.09
CA VAL A 205 23.64 0.04 -5.38
C VAL A 205 23.63 1.49 -5.90
N PRO A 206 24.30 1.80 -7.03
CA PRO A 206 24.54 3.18 -7.48
C PRO A 206 23.28 4.04 -7.63
N TRP A 207 22.22 3.50 -8.23
CA TRP A 207 20.97 4.25 -8.43
C TRP A 207 20.21 4.51 -7.12
N ARG A 208 20.32 3.61 -6.11
CA ARG A 208 19.72 3.81 -4.79
C ARG A 208 20.48 4.86 -4.01
N ARG A 209 21.83 4.79 -4.08
CA ARG A 209 22.70 5.81 -3.50
C ARG A 209 22.42 7.19 -4.07
N ALA A 210 22.28 7.31 -5.41
CA ALA A 210 21.95 8.58 -6.05
C ALA A 210 20.63 9.15 -5.51
N ARG A 211 19.58 8.34 -5.36
CA ARG A 211 18.30 8.76 -4.76
C ARG A 211 18.43 9.19 -3.29
N MET A 212 19.27 8.53 -2.51
CA MET A 212 19.52 8.93 -1.11
C MET A 212 20.27 10.26 -1.04
N LEU A 213 21.28 10.46 -1.90
CA LEU A 213 22.03 11.74 -1.96
C LEU A 213 21.14 12.87 -2.45
N ALA A 214 20.31 12.63 -3.47
CA ALA A 214 19.34 13.61 -3.95
C ALA A 214 18.26 13.97 -2.91
N PHE A 215 17.91 13.08 -2.01
CA PHE A 215 17.03 13.40 -0.88
C PHE A 215 17.69 14.36 0.13
N ILE A 216 18.99 14.19 0.39
CA ILE A 216 19.72 15.04 1.34
C ILE A 216 20.11 16.39 0.69
N HIS A 217 20.47 16.35 -0.59
CA HIS A 217 20.95 17.52 -1.37
C HIS A 217 20.26 17.55 -2.75
N PRO A 218 18.96 17.89 -2.84
CA PRO A 218 18.22 17.87 -4.11
C PRO A 218 18.77 18.87 -5.14
N ASP A 219 19.44 19.93 -4.67
CA ASP A 219 19.98 20.98 -5.51
C ASP A 219 21.30 20.60 -6.22
N GLN A 220 21.98 19.53 -5.81
CA GLN A 220 23.24 19.11 -6.45
C GLN A 220 23.02 18.49 -7.84
N ASP A 221 21.87 17.84 -8.07
CA ASP A 221 21.49 17.26 -9.36
C ASP A 221 20.01 17.54 -9.65
N PRO A 222 19.63 18.80 -9.92
CA PRO A 222 18.23 19.21 -10.03
C PRO A 222 17.55 18.66 -11.28
N MET A 223 18.29 18.24 -12.32
CA MET A 223 17.76 17.66 -13.57
C MET A 223 17.86 16.13 -13.62
N GLY A 224 18.57 15.49 -12.68
CA GLY A 224 18.74 14.06 -12.59
C GLY A 224 17.96 13.46 -11.40
N ALA A 225 18.68 12.92 -10.43
CA ALA A 225 18.07 12.22 -9.28
C ALA A 225 17.20 13.12 -8.38
N GLY A 226 17.49 14.44 -8.31
CA GLY A 226 16.70 15.43 -7.56
C GLY A 226 15.46 15.92 -8.29
N PHE A 227 15.32 15.66 -9.59
CA PHE A 227 14.23 16.18 -10.43
C PHE A 227 12.85 15.87 -9.87
N HIS A 228 12.58 14.59 -9.54
CA HIS A 228 11.29 14.16 -8.99
C HIS A 228 10.93 14.89 -7.68
N ILE A 229 11.91 15.09 -6.79
CA ILE A 229 11.71 15.77 -5.51
C ILE A 229 11.36 17.24 -5.75
N ASN A 230 12.17 17.93 -6.56
CA ASN A 230 11.98 19.34 -6.85
C ASN A 230 10.63 19.61 -7.52
N GLN A 231 10.25 18.81 -8.54
CA GLN A 231 8.97 18.98 -9.21
C GLN A 231 7.77 18.65 -8.28
N SER A 232 7.92 17.66 -7.40
CA SER A 232 6.89 17.36 -6.39
C SER A 232 6.69 18.52 -5.41
N LEU A 233 7.77 19.11 -4.90
CA LEU A 233 7.70 20.27 -4.00
C LEU A 233 7.17 21.53 -4.69
N ILE A 234 7.52 21.75 -5.96
CA ILE A 234 6.97 22.84 -6.77
C ILE A 234 5.45 22.64 -6.93
N ALA A 235 4.98 21.41 -7.24
CA ALA A 235 3.55 21.11 -7.33
C ALA A 235 2.81 21.48 -6.04
N VAL A 236 3.30 20.98 -4.90
CA VAL A 236 2.70 21.24 -3.59
C VAL A 236 2.72 22.74 -3.26
N GLY A 237 3.85 23.43 -3.52
CA GLY A 237 4.01 24.86 -3.24
C GLY A 237 3.12 25.74 -4.10
N THR A 238 2.93 25.40 -5.38
CA THR A 238 2.14 26.21 -6.31
C THR A 238 0.63 26.06 -6.10
N GLY A 239 0.17 24.99 -5.43
CA GLY A 239 -1.23 24.80 -5.10
C GLY A 239 -1.79 25.75 -4.06
N GLY A 240 -0.97 26.31 -3.17
CA GLY A 240 -1.42 27.23 -2.14
C GLY A 240 -2.54 26.65 -1.25
N LEU A 241 -3.47 27.50 -0.83
CA LEU A 241 -4.58 27.08 0.04
C LEU A 241 -5.71 26.36 -0.72
N THR A 242 -6.13 26.90 -1.86
CA THR A 242 -7.34 26.45 -2.59
C THR A 242 -7.05 25.69 -3.87
N GLY A 243 -5.78 25.58 -4.25
CA GLY A 243 -5.36 24.96 -5.51
C GLY A 243 -5.46 25.89 -6.72
N ARG A 244 -4.96 25.39 -7.84
CA ARG A 244 -5.06 26.06 -9.14
C ARG A 244 -6.41 25.84 -9.83
N GLY A 245 -7.14 24.81 -9.44
CA GLY A 245 -8.35 24.32 -10.07
C GLY A 245 -8.18 22.89 -10.59
N TYR A 246 -9.29 22.14 -10.59
CA TYR A 246 -9.32 20.77 -11.09
C TYR A 246 -8.96 20.77 -12.59
N MET A 247 -8.03 19.88 -12.97
CA MET A 247 -7.42 19.77 -14.30
C MET A 247 -6.50 20.94 -14.70
N GLU A 248 -6.26 21.95 -13.88
CA GLU A 248 -5.41 23.11 -14.18
C GLU A 248 -3.97 22.96 -13.64
N GLY A 249 -3.61 21.78 -13.11
CA GLY A 249 -2.25 21.48 -12.69
C GLY A 249 -1.28 21.48 -13.87
N MET A 250 -0.12 22.11 -13.69
CA MET A 250 0.93 22.22 -14.71
C MET A 250 1.93 21.08 -14.62
N GLN A 251 2.20 20.56 -13.43
CA GLN A 251 3.26 19.57 -13.21
C GLN A 251 2.97 18.23 -13.89
N LYS A 252 1.71 17.87 -14.10
CA LYS A 252 1.27 16.70 -14.86
C LYS A 252 1.57 16.79 -16.38
N LEU A 253 1.87 17.99 -16.90
CA LEU A 253 2.22 18.23 -18.31
C LEU A 253 3.69 17.88 -18.56
N PHE A 254 4.07 16.63 -18.35
CA PHE A 254 5.41 16.05 -18.54
C PHE A 254 6.52 16.61 -17.63
N TYR A 255 6.22 17.53 -16.69
CA TYR A 255 7.21 18.03 -15.74
C TYR A 255 7.44 17.06 -14.58
N LEU A 256 6.37 16.44 -14.04
CA LEU A 256 6.47 15.47 -12.94
C LEU A 256 6.29 14.05 -13.48
N PRO A 257 7.36 13.24 -13.55
CA PRO A 257 7.23 11.83 -13.92
C PRO A 257 6.38 11.06 -12.90
N GLU A 258 5.67 10.03 -13.37
CA GLU A 258 4.80 9.18 -12.53
C GLU A 258 3.72 9.98 -11.75
N ALA A 259 3.25 11.09 -12.34
CA ALA A 259 2.29 11.99 -11.74
C ALA A 259 0.93 11.33 -11.40
N SER A 260 0.52 10.28 -12.14
CA SER A 260 -0.72 9.53 -11.89
C SER A 260 -0.56 8.35 -10.92
N THR A 261 0.68 7.93 -10.63
CA THR A 261 1.00 6.76 -9.81
C THR A 261 1.59 7.17 -8.46
N ASP A 262 2.92 7.32 -8.39
CA ASP A 262 3.65 7.51 -7.14
C ASP A 262 3.54 8.93 -6.57
N PHE A 263 3.37 9.93 -7.45
CA PHE A 263 3.30 11.35 -7.10
C PHE A 263 1.89 11.97 -7.24
N ILE A 264 0.85 11.15 -7.25
CA ILE A 264 -0.53 11.65 -7.42
C ILE A 264 -0.93 12.65 -6.32
N PHE A 265 -0.42 12.50 -5.10
CA PHE A 265 -0.69 13.42 -4.00
C PHE A 265 -0.11 14.82 -4.26
N ALA A 266 0.99 14.93 -5.04
CA ALA A 266 1.50 16.23 -5.50
C ALA A 266 0.51 16.93 -6.44
N ASN A 267 -0.09 16.19 -7.38
CA ASN A 267 -1.15 16.72 -8.25
C ASN A 267 -2.40 17.12 -7.48
N VAL A 268 -2.79 16.32 -6.48
CA VAL A 268 -3.89 16.68 -5.56
C VAL A 268 -3.58 18.01 -4.89
N ALA A 269 -2.36 18.17 -4.35
CA ALA A 269 -1.96 19.40 -3.67
C ALA A 269 -1.86 20.59 -4.64
N GLU A 270 -1.42 20.39 -5.89
CA GLU A 270 -1.38 21.45 -6.91
C GLU A 270 -2.78 21.89 -7.34
N GLU A 271 -3.69 20.95 -7.62
CA GLU A 271 -5.00 21.24 -8.20
C GLU A 271 -6.05 21.64 -7.16
N LEU A 272 -6.07 20.94 -6.01
CA LEU A 272 -7.06 21.17 -4.93
C LEU A 272 -6.49 21.95 -3.74
N GLY A 273 -5.21 22.27 -3.78
CA GLY A 273 -4.51 23.01 -2.73
C GLY A 273 -4.39 22.26 -1.40
N PHE A 274 -3.99 23.01 -0.39
CA PHE A 274 -3.86 22.50 0.97
C PHE A 274 -5.17 21.92 1.51
N VAL A 275 -6.30 22.58 1.23
CA VAL A 275 -7.64 22.13 1.69
C VAL A 275 -7.97 20.75 1.10
N GLY A 276 -7.81 20.56 -0.21
CA GLY A 276 -8.06 19.26 -0.84
C GLY A 276 -7.13 18.15 -0.37
N ALA A 277 -5.84 18.46 -0.26
CA ALA A 277 -4.85 17.53 0.29
C ALA A 277 -5.19 17.13 1.74
N MET A 278 -5.59 18.09 2.58
CA MET A 278 -5.98 17.84 3.97
C MET A 278 -7.27 17.02 4.06
N CYS A 279 -8.26 17.25 3.18
CA CYS A 279 -9.45 16.40 3.12
C CYS A 279 -9.11 14.93 2.89
N ILE A 280 -8.15 14.62 2.00
CA ILE A 280 -7.70 13.25 1.76
C ILE A 280 -7.02 12.69 3.03
N VAL A 281 -6.16 13.45 3.68
CA VAL A 281 -5.52 13.02 4.94
C VAL A 281 -6.58 12.72 6.01
N VAL A 282 -7.59 13.58 6.16
CA VAL A 282 -8.69 13.37 7.10
C VAL A 282 -9.49 12.09 6.77
N LEU A 283 -9.73 11.80 5.49
CA LEU A 283 -10.38 10.54 5.09
C LEU A 283 -9.56 9.30 5.50
N PHE A 284 -8.23 9.33 5.34
CA PHE A 284 -7.36 8.26 5.84
C PHE A 284 -7.38 8.17 7.37
N VAL A 285 -7.41 9.28 8.09
CA VAL A 285 -7.53 9.30 9.55
C VAL A 285 -8.85 8.69 10.00
N VAL A 286 -9.96 9.04 9.36
CA VAL A 286 -11.29 8.46 9.64
C VAL A 286 -11.28 6.94 9.38
N LEU A 287 -10.75 6.51 8.24
CA LEU A 287 -10.62 5.10 7.89
C LEU A 287 -9.77 4.36 8.94
N GLY A 288 -8.63 4.95 9.32
CA GLY A 288 -7.73 4.41 10.33
C GLY A 288 -8.39 4.29 11.70
N TYR A 289 -9.03 5.34 12.18
CA TYR A 289 -9.76 5.34 13.46
C TYR A 289 -10.84 4.26 13.50
N ARG A 290 -11.65 4.17 12.43
CA ARG A 290 -12.73 3.15 12.35
C ARG A 290 -12.17 1.74 12.23
N GLY A 291 -11.11 1.53 11.44
CA GLY A 291 -10.45 0.24 11.32
C GLY A 291 -9.80 -0.22 12.62
N LEU A 292 -9.10 0.66 13.34
CA LEU A 292 -8.53 0.37 14.66
C LEU A 292 -9.62 0.12 15.70
N ARG A 293 -10.73 0.87 15.66
CA ARG A 293 -11.89 0.61 16.52
C ARG A 293 -12.47 -0.79 16.24
N THR A 294 -12.59 -1.18 14.99
CA THR A 294 -13.02 -2.54 14.60
C THR A 294 -12.06 -3.60 15.17
N ALA A 295 -10.76 -3.40 15.03
CA ALA A 295 -9.75 -4.29 15.59
C ALA A 295 -9.86 -4.41 17.13
N TYR A 296 -10.00 -3.27 17.81
CA TYR A 296 -10.09 -3.26 19.29
C TYR A 296 -11.34 -3.97 19.81
N ARG A 297 -12.47 -3.86 19.08
CA ARG A 297 -13.74 -4.43 19.48
C ARG A 297 -13.96 -5.87 18.98
N ALA A 298 -13.10 -6.39 18.10
CA ALA A 298 -13.19 -7.75 17.62
C ALA A 298 -13.12 -8.76 18.78
N GLN A 299 -14.08 -9.70 18.82
CA GLN A 299 -14.24 -10.64 19.92
C GLN A 299 -13.18 -11.73 19.95
N ASP A 300 -12.70 -12.13 18.76
CA ASP A 300 -11.69 -13.16 18.60
C ASP A 300 -10.32 -12.60 18.27
N PRO A 301 -9.22 -13.24 18.71
CA PRO A 301 -7.87 -12.78 18.45
C PRO A 301 -7.49 -12.73 16.96
N PHE A 302 -8.02 -13.66 16.14
CA PHE A 302 -7.74 -13.72 14.71
C PHE A 302 -8.32 -12.50 14.00
N GLY A 303 -9.62 -12.23 14.18
CA GLY A 303 -10.29 -11.05 13.61
C GLY A 303 -9.66 -9.73 14.07
N ARG A 304 -9.27 -9.65 15.36
CA ARG A 304 -8.53 -8.50 15.91
C ARG A 304 -7.23 -8.23 15.13
N LEU A 305 -6.40 -9.25 14.95
CA LEU A 305 -5.11 -9.14 14.26
C LEU A 305 -5.27 -8.86 12.77
N VAL A 306 -6.27 -9.47 12.10
CA VAL A 306 -6.58 -9.19 10.69
C VAL A 306 -7.01 -7.75 10.50
N ALA A 307 -7.98 -7.26 11.27
CA ALA A 307 -8.48 -5.90 11.19
C ALA A 307 -7.37 -4.87 11.46
N PHE A 308 -6.54 -5.12 12.46
CA PHE A 308 -5.37 -4.29 12.77
C PHE A 308 -4.35 -4.31 11.63
N GLY A 309 -3.99 -5.48 11.10
CA GLY A 309 -3.00 -5.63 10.04
C GLY A 309 -3.43 -4.94 8.75
N ILE A 310 -4.70 -5.10 8.32
CA ILE A 310 -5.25 -4.42 7.13
C ILE A 310 -5.22 -2.91 7.31
N THR A 311 -5.72 -2.42 8.44
CA THR A 311 -5.75 -0.98 8.74
C THR A 311 -4.33 -0.40 8.74
N THR A 312 -3.40 -1.06 9.42
CA THR A 312 -2.00 -0.65 9.50
C THR A 312 -1.34 -0.63 8.12
N ALA A 313 -1.58 -1.63 7.28
CA ALA A 313 -1.01 -1.70 5.92
C ALA A 313 -1.45 -0.49 5.07
N ILE A 314 -2.73 -0.16 5.10
CA ILE A 314 -3.29 0.97 4.35
C ILE A 314 -2.71 2.30 4.87
N LEU A 315 -2.68 2.49 6.19
CA LEU A 315 -2.17 3.72 6.79
C LEU A 315 -0.67 3.91 6.57
N LEU A 316 0.13 2.84 6.72
CA LEU A 316 1.58 2.91 6.46
C LEU A 316 1.86 3.22 5.00
N GLN A 317 1.13 2.61 4.07
CA GLN A 317 1.30 2.87 2.65
C GLN A 317 0.94 4.32 2.30
N ALA A 318 -0.17 4.84 2.83
CA ALA A 318 -0.56 6.24 2.67
C ALA A 318 0.48 7.20 3.31
N PHE A 319 0.92 6.90 4.53
CA PHE A 319 1.95 7.68 5.21
C PHE A 319 3.26 7.74 4.41
N PHE A 320 3.74 6.60 3.90
CA PHE A 320 4.96 6.57 3.08
C PHE A 320 4.80 7.38 1.79
N ASN A 321 3.68 7.22 1.05
CA ASN A 321 3.45 7.99 -0.17
C ASN A 321 3.45 9.50 0.11
N ILE A 322 2.64 9.96 1.05
CA ILE A 322 2.54 11.38 1.41
C ILE A 322 3.89 11.92 1.88
N SER A 323 4.62 11.16 2.70
CA SER A 323 5.95 11.56 3.19
C SER A 323 6.98 11.68 2.06
N VAL A 324 6.94 10.79 1.07
CA VAL A 324 7.80 10.87 -0.12
C VAL A 324 7.47 12.10 -0.96
N VAL A 325 6.19 12.36 -1.21
CA VAL A 325 5.73 13.53 -1.99
C VAL A 325 6.14 14.84 -1.31
N LEU A 326 6.08 14.90 0.01
CA LEU A 326 6.49 16.06 0.81
C LEU A 326 8.00 16.13 1.09
N SER A 327 8.78 15.24 0.45
CA SER A 327 10.24 15.15 0.69
C SER A 327 10.63 14.96 2.17
N LEU A 328 9.81 14.26 2.94
CA LEU A 328 10.14 13.83 4.32
C LEU A 328 10.85 12.47 4.33
N LEU A 329 10.73 11.71 3.25
CA LEU A 329 11.37 10.42 3.02
C LEU A 329 11.97 10.36 1.62
N PRO A 330 13.03 9.54 1.40
CA PRO A 330 13.64 9.38 0.08
C PRO A 330 12.64 8.84 -0.95
N THR A 331 12.76 9.28 -2.19
CA THR A 331 11.88 8.90 -3.29
C THR A 331 11.81 7.39 -3.48
N LYS A 332 10.61 6.85 -3.41
CA LYS A 332 10.28 5.43 -3.65
C LYS A 332 8.91 5.33 -4.29
N GLY A 333 8.77 4.38 -5.20
CA GLY A 333 7.50 4.07 -5.85
C GLY A 333 6.59 3.30 -4.88
N ILE A 334 5.75 4.01 -4.16
CA ILE A 334 4.69 3.43 -3.31
C ILE A 334 3.40 4.15 -3.67
N PRO A 335 2.42 3.48 -4.30
CA PRO A 335 1.18 4.13 -4.69
C PRO A 335 0.34 4.50 -3.46
N LEU A 336 -0.37 5.63 -3.53
CA LEU A 336 -1.33 6.05 -2.50
C LEU A 336 -2.58 5.16 -2.58
N PRO A 337 -2.95 4.43 -1.51
CA PRO A 337 -4.10 3.53 -1.52
C PRO A 337 -5.38 4.22 -2.01
N PHE A 338 -6.17 3.53 -2.83
CA PHE A 338 -7.43 3.97 -3.45
C PHE A 338 -7.31 5.11 -4.49
N ILE A 339 -6.27 5.94 -4.41
CA ILE A 339 -6.14 7.17 -5.21
C ILE A 339 -5.21 6.99 -6.40
N SER A 340 -4.02 6.40 -6.20
CA SER A 340 -3.05 6.19 -7.29
C SER A 340 -3.56 5.29 -8.39
N SER A 341 -3.12 5.55 -9.60
CA SER A 341 -3.27 4.62 -10.74
C SER A 341 -2.49 3.34 -10.46
N GLY A 342 -3.20 2.25 -10.30
CA GLY A 342 -2.62 0.94 -9.98
C GLY A 342 -3.71 -0.11 -9.84
N GLY A 343 -4.09 -0.75 -10.94
CA GLY A 343 -5.26 -1.64 -11.00
C GLY A 343 -5.24 -2.75 -9.95
N THR A 344 -4.15 -3.53 -9.87
CA THR A 344 -4.02 -4.62 -8.89
C THR A 344 -3.91 -4.12 -7.46
N SER A 345 -3.22 -3.00 -7.22
CA SER A 345 -3.12 -2.40 -5.89
C SER A 345 -4.50 -1.97 -5.38
N LEU A 346 -5.28 -1.29 -6.21
CA LEU A 346 -6.65 -0.90 -5.88
C LEU A 346 -7.54 -2.12 -5.60
N PHE A 347 -7.46 -3.15 -6.45
CA PHE A 347 -8.26 -4.36 -6.30
C PHE A 347 -7.99 -5.09 -4.97
N PHE A 348 -6.72 -5.35 -4.61
CA PHE A 348 -6.38 -6.04 -3.38
C PHE A 348 -6.58 -5.18 -2.13
N THR A 349 -6.45 -3.87 -2.25
CA THR A 349 -6.79 -2.95 -1.15
C THR A 349 -8.30 -2.97 -0.88
N LEU A 350 -9.14 -2.94 -1.93
CA LEU A 350 -10.59 -3.08 -1.79
C LEU A 350 -10.99 -4.47 -1.27
N ALA A 351 -10.33 -5.54 -1.72
CA ALA A 351 -10.52 -6.88 -1.17
C ALA A 351 -10.21 -6.91 0.35
N SER A 352 -9.12 -6.28 0.77
CA SER A 352 -8.75 -6.16 2.19
C SER A 352 -9.82 -5.40 2.99
N ILE A 353 -10.36 -4.31 2.44
CA ILE A 353 -11.48 -3.58 3.06
C ILE A 353 -12.73 -4.47 3.15
N GLY A 354 -13.01 -5.31 2.15
CA GLY A 354 -14.13 -6.27 2.21
C GLY A 354 -14.04 -7.21 3.42
N ILE A 355 -12.84 -7.72 3.71
CA ILE A 355 -12.58 -8.53 4.91
C ILE A 355 -12.75 -7.71 6.18
N LEU A 356 -12.21 -6.48 6.23
CA LEU A 356 -12.35 -5.57 7.37
C LEU A 356 -13.83 -5.25 7.66
N LEU A 357 -14.64 -5.01 6.63
CA LEU A 357 -16.07 -4.78 6.73
C LEU A 357 -16.82 -6.01 7.22
N ASN A 358 -16.39 -7.23 6.81
CA ASN A 358 -16.98 -8.47 7.33
C ASN A 358 -16.70 -8.63 8.83
N ILE A 359 -15.47 -8.34 9.29
CA ILE A 359 -15.13 -8.34 10.71
C ILE A 359 -15.99 -7.32 11.46
N SER A 360 -16.20 -6.11 10.89
CA SER A 360 -16.99 -5.05 11.53
C SER A 360 -18.46 -5.43 11.79
N LYS A 361 -19.04 -6.39 11.03
CA LYS A 361 -20.39 -6.91 11.26
C LYS A 361 -20.56 -7.71 12.56
N GLN A 362 -19.47 -8.21 13.10
CA GLN A 362 -19.45 -9.06 14.29
C GLN A 362 -19.01 -8.30 15.55
N VAL A 363 -18.82 -7.00 15.40
CA VAL A 363 -18.37 -6.09 16.46
C VAL A 363 -19.56 -5.29 16.99
N ASP A 364 -19.77 -5.31 18.31
CA ASP A 364 -20.81 -4.52 18.98
C ASP A 364 -20.42 -3.03 19.13
#